data_df0438b1b7da5438b3b4517c25b616ba
#
_entry.id   df0438b1b7da5438b3b4517c25b616ba
#
_cell.length_a   1.000
_cell.length_b   1.000
_cell.length_c   1.000
_cell.angle_alpha   90.00
_cell.angle_beta   90.00
_cell.angle_gamma   90.00
#
_symmetry.space_group_name_H-M   'P 1'
#
loop_
_entity.id
_entity.type
_entity.pdbx_description
1 polymer ?
#
loop_
_entity_poly.entity_id
_entity_poly.type
_entity_poly.pdbx_seq_one_letter_code
_entity_poly.pdbx_strand_id
1 'polypeptide(L)'
;MDKGLGKMVMLRAKLGAAAGAVKNFFTGGKAEQDPAVKAMEALRGRMDAARALFHDAEKTQFVIVTIPTLMAAAESARLARSLRQEGIPLETLIVNQVVREEAGEKFLAARIADQQRALQIVRDDPGLGQLQLITGPLFDLEVRGVPALQYFGSRVWK
;
A
#
# COMPACT_ATOMS: atom_id res chain seq x y z
N MET A 1 10.78 -12.99 50.05
CA MET A 1 9.42 -13.12 49.50
C MET A 1 8.72 -11.75 49.52
N ASP A 2 9.17 -10.73 48.72
CA ASP A 2 8.48 -9.41 48.83
C ASP A 2 8.56 -8.54 47.57
N LYS A 3 9.03 -9.09 46.46
CA LYS A 3 9.06 -8.32 45.18
C LYS A 3 7.76 -8.40 44.37
N GLY A 4 6.84 -9.28 44.71
CA GLY A 4 5.56 -9.47 44.01
C GLY A 4 4.46 -8.53 44.49
N LEU A 5 4.39 -8.26 45.79
CA LEU A 5 3.36 -7.40 46.39
C LEU A 5 3.52 -5.92 45.95
N GLY A 6 4.75 -5.42 45.89
CA GLY A 6 5.02 -4.05 45.46
C GLY A 6 4.62 -3.78 44.00
N LYS A 7 4.77 -4.74 43.11
CA LYS A 7 4.34 -4.63 41.68
C LYS A 7 2.81 -4.65 41.57
N MET A 8 2.11 -5.46 42.38
CA MET A 8 0.65 -5.48 42.39
C MET A 8 0.05 -4.19 42.94
N VAL A 9 0.64 -3.61 43.97
CA VAL A 9 0.17 -2.31 44.53
C VAL A 9 0.40 -1.18 43.54
N MET A 10 1.54 -1.15 42.83
CA MET A 10 1.78 -0.16 41.77
C MET A 10 0.84 -0.33 40.56
N LEU A 11 0.56 -1.58 40.17
CA LEU A 11 -0.36 -1.87 39.08
C LEU A 11 -1.79 -1.44 39.44
N ARG A 12 -2.20 -1.67 40.67
CA ARG A 12 -3.51 -1.27 41.20
C ARG A 12 -3.66 0.25 41.32
N ALA A 13 -2.58 0.94 41.71
CA ALA A 13 -2.55 2.41 41.75
C ALA A 13 -2.61 3.02 40.31
N LYS A 14 -1.90 2.44 39.35
CA LYS A 14 -1.98 2.86 37.94
C LYS A 14 -3.35 2.55 37.31
N LEU A 15 -3.94 1.41 37.60
CA LEU A 15 -5.31 1.07 37.18
C LEU A 15 -6.36 1.95 37.83
N GLY A 16 -6.20 2.32 39.12
CA GLY A 16 -7.07 3.25 39.85
C GLY A 16 -6.99 4.68 39.30
N ALA A 17 -5.79 5.15 38.93
CA ALA A 17 -5.60 6.45 38.28
C ALA A 17 -6.20 6.46 36.84
N ALA A 18 -6.06 5.37 36.10
CA ALA A 18 -6.67 5.20 34.76
C ALA A 18 -8.22 5.12 34.87
N ALA A 19 -8.75 4.40 35.88
CA ALA A 19 -10.20 4.32 36.12
C ALA A 19 -10.78 5.66 36.60
N GLY A 20 -10.03 6.46 37.39
CA GLY A 20 -10.39 7.81 37.79
C GLY A 20 -10.41 8.78 36.58
N ALA A 21 -9.45 8.68 35.68
CA ALA A 21 -9.40 9.45 34.44
C ALA A 21 -10.58 9.10 33.51
N VAL A 22 -10.89 7.81 33.36
CA VAL A 22 -12.05 7.34 32.59
C VAL A 22 -13.37 7.78 33.22
N LYS A 23 -13.49 7.74 34.57
CA LYS A 23 -14.70 8.17 35.26
C LYS A 23 -14.93 9.69 35.15
N ASN A 24 -13.88 10.51 35.22
CA ASN A 24 -13.97 11.95 34.94
C ASN A 24 -14.31 12.26 33.47
N PHE A 25 -13.91 11.39 32.55
CA PHE A 25 -14.25 11.49 31.13
C PHE A 25 -15.75 11.25 30.88
N PHE A 26 -16.36 10.29 31.63
CA PHE A 26 -17.78 9.96 31.51
C PHE A 26 -18.72 10.83 32.33
N THR A 27 -18.25 11.58 33.35
CA THR A 27 -19.10 12.38 34.22
C THR A 27 -19.20 13.87 33.86
N GLY A 28 -18.92 14.26 32.59
CA GLY A 28 -19.41 15.52 32.01
C GLY A 28 -18.81 16.82 32.57
N GLY A 29 -17.64 16.77 33.23
CA GLY A 29 -17.02 17.98 33.78
C GLY A 29 -15.75 18.40 33.01
N LYS A 30 -15.86 19.39 32.14
CA LYS A 30 -14.73 20.13 31.50
C LYS A 30 -13.81 19.36 30.54
N ALA A 31 -14.22 18.19 29.97
CA ALA A 31 -13.43 17.48 28.98
C ALA A 31 -13.26 18.26 27.64
N GLU A 32 -14.18 19.17 27.34
CA GLU A 32 -14.12 20.00 26.13
C GLU A 32 -12.95 21.01 26.07
N GLN A 33 -12.30 21.26 27.23
CA GLN A 33 -11.21 22.25 27.32
C GLN A 33 -9.81 21.64 27.41
N ASP A 34 -9.69 20.31 27.49
CA ASP A 34 -8.38 19.64 27.55
C ASP A 34 -7.67 19.70 26.18
N PRO A 35 -6.47 20.34 26.09
CA PRO A 35 -5.72 20.42 24.84
C PRO A 35 -5.42 19.05 24.23
N ALA A 36 -5.25 18.01 25.05
CA ALA A 36 -5.01 16.66 24.60
C ALA A 36 -6.24 16.06 23.89
N VAL A 37 -7.43 16.28 24.42
CA VAL A 37 -8.69 15.82 23.79
C VAL A 37 -8.90 16.52 22.45
N LYS A 38 -8.71 17.84 22.39
CA LYS A 38 -8.80 18.60 21.12
C LYS A 38 -7.78 18.11 20.08
N ALA A 39 -6.54 17.82 20.53
CA ALA A 39 -5.51 17.28 19.62
C ALA A 39 -5.89 15.89 19.07
N MET A 40 -6.48 15.02 19.90
CA MET A 40 -6.95 13.70 19.48
C MET A 40 -8.15 13.79 18.53
N GLU A 41 -9.11 14.69 18.79
CA GLU A 41 -10.24 14.95 17.89
C GLU A 41 -9.78 15.50 16.53
N ALA A 42 -8.83 16.44 16.54
CA ALA A 42 -8.24 16.98 15.33
C ALA A 42 -7.47 15.90 14.54
N LEU A 43 -6.74 15.00 15.24
CA LEU A 43 -6.07 13.87 14.60
C LEU A 43 -7.08 12.91 13.98
N ARG A 44 -8.13 12.55 14.72
CA ARG A 44 -9.23 11.71 14.21
C ARG A 44 -9.84 12.31 12.95
N GLY A 45 -10.19 13.59 12.97
CA GLY A 45 -10.75 14.28 11.79
C GLY A 45 -9.83 14.26 10.59
N ARG A 46 -8.50 14.37 10.79
CA ARG A 46 -7.51 14.24 9.70
C ARG A 46 -7.43 12.80 9.16
N MET A 47 -7.50 11.80 10.03
CA MET A 47 -7.52 10.39 9.62
C MET A 47 -8.79 10.04 8.83
N ASP A 48 -9.95 10.53 9.28
CA ASP A 48 -11.21 10.33 8.57
C ASP A 48 -11.20 11.02 7.19
N ALA A 49 -10.63 12.23 7.10
CA ALA A 49 -10.46 12.94 5.84
C ALA A 49 -9.48 12.22 4.89
N ALA A 50 -8.37 11.71 5.40
CA ALA A 50 -7.42 10.91 4.62
C ALA A 50 -8.05 9.60 4.12
N ARG A 51 -8.81 8.92 4.97
CA ARG A 51 -9.54 7.72 4.57
C ARG A 51 -10.56 8.02 3.47
N ALA A 52 -11.33 9.09 3.62
CA ALA A 52 -12.29 9.51 2.59
C ALA A 52 -11.58 9.81 1.26
N LEU A 53 -10.41 10.46 1.30
CA LEU A 53 -9.62 10.75 0.11
C LEU A 53 -9.16 9.46 -0.59
N PHE A 54 -8.69 8.44 0.14
CA PHE A 54 -8.24 7.18 -0.44
C PHE A 54 -9.36 6.35 -1.08
N HIS A 55 -10.61 6.58 -0.70
CA HIS A 55 -11.79 5.91 -1.28
C HIS A 55 -12.46 6.72 -2.39
N ASP A 56 -12.04 7.97 -2.61
CA ASP A 56 -12.60 8.85 -3.64
C ASP A 56 -11.94 8.56 -4.99
N ALA A 57 -12.63 7.82 -5.86
CA ALA A 57 -12.12 7.43 -7.17
C ALA A 57 -11.90 8.62 -8.14
N GLU A 58 -12.51 9.79 -7.87
CA GLU A 58 -12.29 10.99 -8.69
C GLU A 58 -11.03 11.76 -8.30
N LYS A 59 -10.57 11.57 -7.05
CA LYS A 59 -9.40 12.28 -6.50
C LYS A 59 -8.18 11.39 -6.29
N THR A 60 -8.39 10.06 -6.17
CA THR A 60 -7.32 9.12 -5.87
C THR A 60 -7.42 7.89 -6.75
N GLN A 61 -6.30 7.49 -7.32
CA GLN A 61 -6.14 6.23 -8.03
C GLN A 61 -4.90 5.52 -7.51
N PHE A 62 -5.05 4.25 -7.15
CA PHE A 62 -3.93 3.38 -6.83
C PHE A 62 -3.41 2.69 -8.10
N VAL A 63 -2.11 2.63 -8.24
CA VAL A 63 -1.42 1.96 -9.34
C VAL A 63 -0.51 0.89 -8.75
N ILE A 64 -0.71 -0.37 -9.14
CA ILE A 64 0.22 -1.45 -8.78
C ILE A 64 1.36 -1.43 -9.79
N VAL A 65 2.60 -1.37 -9.30
CA VAL A 65 3.81 -1.53 -10.12
C VAL A 65 4.49 -2.83 -9.74
N THR A 66 4.74 -3.68 -10.73
CA THR A 66 5.31 -5.03 -10.54
C THR A 66 6.38 -5.32 -11.60
N ILE A 67 7.01 -6.48 -11.51
CA ILE A 67 7.98 -7.00 -12.50
C ILE A 67 7.48 -8.34 -13.06
N PRO A 68 7.93 -8.78 -14.26
CA PRO A 68 7.41 -9.96 -14.92
C PRO A 68 8.02 -11.26 -14.37
N THR A 69 7.72 -11.57 -13.09
CA THR A 69 8.06 -12.83 -12.43
C THR A 69 6.82 -13.47 -11.82
N LEU A 70 6.81 -14.79 -11.72
CA LEU A 70 5.68 -15.56 -11.15
C LEU A 70 5.35 -15.12 -9.73
N MET A 71 6.38 -14.88 -8.90
CA MET A 71 6.21 -14.45 -7.52
C MET A 71 5.57 -13.05 -7.46
N ALA A 72 6.10 -12.10 -8.24
CA ALA A 72 5.58 -10.74 -8.26
C ALA A 72 4.14 -10.67 -8.81
N ALA A 73 3.79 -11.50 -9.79
CA ALA A 73 2.43 -11.63 -10.28
C ALA A 73 1.47 -12.13 -9.18
N ALA A 74 1.86 -13.18 -8.45
CA ALA A 74 1.06 -13.71 -7.34
C ALA A 74 0.86 -12.69 -6.20
N GLU A 75 1.92 -11.95 -5.84
CA GLU A 75 1.84 -10.87 -4.84
C GLU A 75 0.94 -9.72 -5.31
N SER A 76 1.06 -9.33 -6.58
CA SER A 76 0.22 -8.28 -7.18
C SER A 76 -1.26 -8.67 -7.16
N ALA A 77 -1.58 -9.93 -7.46
CA ALA A 77 -2.93 -10.46 -7.39
C ALA A 77 -3.48 -10.43 -5.95
N ARG A 78 -2.65 -10.77 -4.96
CA ARG A 78 -3.03 -10.69 -3.55
C ARG A 78 -3.28 -9.25 -3.12
N LEU A 79 -2.38 -8.32 -3.48
CA LEU A 79 -2.53 -6.90 -3.19
C LEU A 79 -3.80 -6.33 -3.84
N ALA A 80 -4.05 -6.63 -5.11
CA ALA A 80 -5.25 -6.17 -5.82
C ALA A 80 -6.54 -6.64 -5.13
N ARG A 81 -6.59 -7.90 -4.66
CA ARG A 81 -7.74 -8.39 -3.88
C ARG A 81 -7.91 -7.64 -2.56
N SER A 82 -6.81 -7.39 -1.83
CA SER A 82 -6.85 -6.64 -0.57
C SER A 82 -7.34 -5.20 -0.77
N LEU A 83 -6.81 -4.49 -1.76
CA LEU A 83 -7.24 -3.12 -2.07
C LEU A 83 -8.74 -3.05 -2.42
N ARG A 84 -9.23 -4.00 -3.22
CA ARG A 84 -10.66 -4.07 -3.56
C ARG A 84 -11.55 -4.38 -2.36
N GLN A 85 -11.11 -5.27 -1.45
CA GLN A 85 -11.83 -5.56 -0.22
C GLN A 85 -11.96 -4.34 0.68
N GLU A 86 -10.94 -3.47 0.68
CA GLU A 86 -10.95 -2.19 1.39
C GLU A 86 -11.70 -1.07 0.62
N GLY A 87 -12.23 -1.34 -0.58
CA GLY A 87 -12.93 -0.36 -1.40
C GLY A 87 -12.03 0.74 -1.97
N ILE A 88 -10.74 0.44 -2.14
CA ILE A 88 -9.76 1.40 -2.69
C ILE A 88 -9.79 1.32 -4.22
N PRO A 89 -9.89 2.45 -4.95
CA PRO A 89 -9.93 2.48 -6.40
C PRO A 89 -8.60 2.02 -7.00
N LEU A 90 -8.68 0.96 -7.83
CA LEU A 90 -7.55 0.35 -8.50
C LEU A 90 -7.94 0.02 -9.94
N GLU A 91 -7.33 0.70 -10.91
CA GLU A 91 -7.62 0.56 -12.34
C GLU A 91 -6.41 0.15 -13.17
N THR A 92 -5.18 0.44 -12.67
CA THR A 92 -3.96 0.32 -13.46
C THR A 92 -2.95 -0.62 -12.81
N LEU A 93 -2.38 -1.50 -13.64
CA LEU A 93 -1.23 -2.34 -13.31
C LEU A 93 -0.09 -2.03 -14.28
N ILE A 94 1.08 -1.69 -13.75
CA ILE A 94 2.30 -1.48 -14.54
C ILE A 94 3.23 -2.66 -14.32
N VAL A 95 3.55 -3.38 -15.38
CA VAL A 95 4.62 -4.39 -15.37
C VAL A 95 5.87 -3.76 -15.95
N ASN A 96 6.83 -3.48 -15.08
CA ASN A 96 8.11 -2.85 -15.43
C ASN A 96 9.19 -3.90 -15.75
N GLN A 97 10.30 -3.48 -16.36
CA GLN A 97 11.45 -4.33 -16.70
C GLN A 97 11.09 -5.51 -17.64
N VAL A 98 10.19 -5.29 -18.56
CA VAL A 98 9.83 -6.29 -19.57
C VAL A 98 10.96 -6.39 -20.60
N VAL A 99 11.56 -7.57 -20.72
CA VAL A 99 12.61 -7.86 -21.71
C VAL A 99 11.97 -8.01 -23.10
N ARG A 100 12.56 -7.38 -24.12
CA ARG A 100 12.09 -7.50 -25.50
C ARG A 100 12.49 -8.84 -26.08
N GLU A 101 11.65 -9.39 -26.97
CA GLU A 101 11.83 -10.72 -27.58
C GLU A 101 13.03 -10.83 -28.54
N GLU A 102 13.61 -9.69 -28.94
CA GLU A 102 14.70 -9.60 -29.93
C GLU A 102 16.09 -9.93 -29.35
N ALA A 103 16.20 -10.24 -28.06
CA ALA A 103 17.46 -10.53 -27.39
C ALA A 103 17.92 -11.99 -27.63
N GLY A 104 18.87 -12.17 -28.53
CA GLY A 104 19.24 -13.43 -29.16
C GLY A 104 20.08 -14.46 -28.40
N GLU A 105 20.23 -14.43 -27.06
CA GLU A 105 21.00 -15.40 -26.30
C GLU A 105 20.12 -16.40 -25.53
N LYS A 106 20.57 -17.68 -25.42
CA LYS A 106 19.82 -18.76 -24.72
C LYS A 106 19.38 -18.38 -23.29
N PHE A 107 20.19 -17.61 -22.57
CA PHE A 107 19.85 -17.13 -21.23
C PHE A 107 18.67 -16.14 -21.26
N LEU A 108 18.67 -15.25 -22.24
CA LEU A 108 17.57 -14.31 -22.45
C LEU A 108 16.30 -15.02 -22.91
N ALA A 109 16.40 -16.07 -23.72
CA ALA A 109 15.26 -16.86 -24.15
C ALA A 109 14.52 -17.53 -22.99
N ALA A 110 15.23 -18.09 -22.00
CA ALA A 110 14.62 -18.65 -20.79
C ALA A 110 13.93 -17.57 -19.98
N ARG A 111 14.57 -16.41 -19.81
CA ARG A 111 13.98 -15.27 -19.07
C ARG A 111 12.75 -14.70 -19.76
N ILE A 112 12.76 -14.64 -21.10
CA ILE A 112 11.61 -14.23 -21.91
C ILE A 112 10.45 -15.22 -21.74
N ALA A 113 10.72 -16.53 -21.75
CA ALA A 113 9.70 -17.55 -21.55
C ALA A 113 9.07 -17.45 -20.15
N ASP A 114 9.86 -17.23 -19.10
CA ASP A 114 9.35 -17.03 -17.73
C ASP A 114 8.54 -15.74 -17.61
N GLN A 115 8.98 -14.67 -18.25
CA GLN A 115 8.25 -13.41 -18.34
C GLN A 115 6.90 -13.58 -19.04
N GLN A 116 6.86 -14.29 -20.16
CA GLN A 116 5.60 -14.55 -20.89
C GLN A 116 4.61 -15.33 -20.04
N ARG A 117 5.09 -16.35 -19.28
CA ARG A 117 4.24 -17.08 -18.32
C ARG A 117 3.70 -16.17 -17.23
N ALA A 118 4.54 -15.28 -16.67
CA ALA A 118 4.13 -14.33 -15.64
C ALA A 118 3.09 -13.33 -16.18
N LEU A 119 3.28 -12.80 -17.39
CA LEU A 119 2.34 -11.90 -18.04
C LEU A 119 1.02 -12.62 -18.39
N GLN A 120 1.06 -13.90 -18.75
CA GLN A 120 -0.15 -14.68 -18.99
C GLN A 120 -0.93 -14.86 -17.69
N ILE A 121 -0.27 -15.19 -16.57
CA ILE A 121 -0.92 -15.27 -15.25
C ILE A 121 -1.56 -13.94 -14.86
N VAL A 122 -0.91 -12.81 -15.12
CA VAL A 122 -1.49 -11.47 -14.87
C VAL A 122 -2.78 -11.27 -15.67
N ARG A 123 -2.81 -11.68 -16.94
CA ARG A 123 -3.99 -11.54 -17.80
C ARG A 123 -5.13 -12.48 -17.42
N ASP A 124 -4.79 -13.68 -16.97
CA ASP A 124 -5.78 -14.73 -16.63
C ASP A 124 -6.30 -14.58 -15.19
N ASP A 125 -5.63 -13.81 -14.33
CA ASP A 125 -6.11 -13.56 -12.97
C ASP A 125 -7.38 -12.69 -13.00
N PRO A 126 -8.50 -13.13 -12.40
CA PRO A 126 -9.76 -12.39 -12.43
C PRO A 126 -9.67 -10.98 -11.82
N GLY A 127 -8.72 -10.79 -10.92
CA GLY A 127 -8.48 -9.51 -10.27
C GLY A 127 -7.55 -8.58 -11.06
N LEU A 128 -6.48 -9.09 -11.65
CA LEU A 128 -5.51 -8.30 -12.39
C LEU A 128 -5.93 -8.08 -13.85
N GLY A 129 -6.55 -9.06 -14.49
CA GLY A 129 -6.95 -9.00 -15.91
C GLY A 129 -8.02 -7.95 -16.22
N GLN A 130 -8.68 -7.40 -15.21
CA GLN A 130 -9.62 -6.28 -15.35
C GLN A 130 -8.95 -4.90 -15.27
N LEU A 131 -7.68 -4.85 -14.89
CA LEU A 131 -6.92 -3.61 -14.78
C LEU A 131 -6.37 -3.18 -16.13
N GLN A 132 -6.17 -1.88 -16.31
CA GLN A 132 -5.38 -1.38 -17.43
C GLN A 132 -3.94 -1.86 -17.26
N LEU A 133 -3.52 -2.80 -18.12
CA LEU A 133 -2.16 -3.32 -18.12
C LEU A 133 -1.25 -2.39 -18.92
N ILE A 134 -0.26 -1.81 -18.26
CA ILE A 134 0.80 -1.01 -18.86
C ILE A 134 2.12 -1.77 -18.71
N THR A 135 2.89 -1.89 -19.78
CA THR A 135 4.20 -2.56 -19.76
C THR A 135 5.33 -1.57 -19.98
N GLY A 136 6.30 -1.57 -19.05
CA GLY A 136 7.52 -0.77 -19.15
C GLY A 136 8.70 -1.65 -19.64
N PRO A 137 9.39 -1.29 -20.73
CA PRO A 137 10.51 -2.08 -21.23
C PRO A 137 11.70 -2.01 -20.28
N LEU A 138 12.50 -3.08 -20.26
CA LEU A 138 13.84 -3.04 -19.67
C LEU A 138 14.78 -2.27 -20.60
N PHE A 139 15.48 -1.28 -20.07
CA PHE A 139 16.49 -0.53 -20.80
C PHE A 139 17.89 -1.04 -20.44
N ASP A 140 18.83 -0.92 -21.37
CA ASP A 140 20.23 -1.30 -21.19
C ASP A 140 20.96 -0.40 -20.18
N LEU A 141 20.45 0.83 -19.99
CA LEU A 141 20.96 1.81 -19.04
C LEU A 141 19.94 2.11 -17.96
N GLU A 142 20.45 2.42 -16.77
CA GLU A 142 19.59 2.86 -15.67
C GLU A 142 18.91 4.20 -15.99
N VAL A 143 17.60 4.26 -15.82
CA VAL A 143 16.81 5.49 -16.03
C VAL A 143 17.02 6.44 -14.87
N ARG A 144 17.85 7.48 -15.06
CA ARG A 144 18.15 8.51 -14.06
C ARG A 144 17.99 9.92 -14.61
N GLY A 145 17.47 10.81 -13.76
CA GLY A 145 17.27 12.22 -14.08
C GLY A 145 16.12 12.50 -15.03
N VAL A 146 15.76 13.77 -15.13
CA VAL A 146 14.56 14.23 -15.85
C VAL A 146 14.52 13.80 -17.32
N PRO A 147 15.60 13.93 -18.13
CA PRO A 147 15.56 13.55 -19.54
C PRO A 147 15.30 12.05 -19.74
N ALA A 148 15.92 11.19 -18.92
CA ALA A 148 15.73 9.75 -19.02
C ALA A 148 14.33 9.34 -18.57
N LEU A 149 13.77 9.99 -17.55
CA LEU A 149 12.39 9.78 -17.11
C LEU A 149 11.37 10.24 -18.15
N GLN A 150 11.61 11.36 -18.83
CA GLN A 150 10.77 11.82 -19.95
C GLN A 150 10.78 10.80 -21.11
N TYR A 151 11.95 10.31 -21.46
CA TYR A 151 12.09 9.26 -22.48
C TYR A 151 11.35 7.98 -22.07
N PHE A 152 11.54 7.52 -20.83
CA PHE A 152 10.82 6.36 -20.29
C PHE A 152 9.30 6.57 -20.36
N GLY A 153 8.82 7.72 -19.89
CA GLY A 153 7.39 8.07 -19.94
C GLY A 153 6.81 8.00 -21.37
N SER A 154 7.53 8.52 -22.36
CA SER A 154 7.11 8.46 -23.78
C SER A 154 7.02 7.04 -24.35
N ARG A 155 7.66 6.05 -23.72
CA ARG A 155 7.62 4.63 -24.14
C ARG A 155 6.55 3.83 -23.41
N VAL A 156 6.16 4.27 -22.22
CA VAL A 156 5.22 3.57 -21.33
C VAL A 156 3.80 4.11 -21.52
N TRP A 157 3.66 5.42 -21.55
CA TRP A 157 2.37 6.09 -21.79
C TRP A 157 2.28 6.56 -23.26
N LYS A 158 1.50 5.80 -24.02
CA LYS A 158 1.16 6.13 -25.41
C LYS A 158 -0.28 6.53 -25.52
#